data_11b0b491ba07d45a2d1d5b3eaef0c841
#
_entry.id   11b0b491ba07d45a2d1d5b3eaef0c841
#
_cell.length_a   1.000
_cell.length_b   1.000
_cell.length_c   1.000
_cell.angle_alpha   90.00
_cell.angle_beta   90.00
_cell.angle_gamma   90.00
#
_symmetry.space_group_name_H-M   'P 1'
#
loop_
_entity.id
_entity.type
_entity.pdbx_description
1 polymer ?
#
loop_
_entity_poly.entity_id
_entity_poly.type
_entity_poly.pdbx_seq_one_letter_code
_entity_poly.pdbx_strand_id
1 'polypeptide(L)'
;MSPSSRSRFFAVWLVLAAVPVCRAEAQGTADARLRALYSAEWTWRQQEMARRNDAPGDAGAADHFPRVDSATQARRYTYWVRTLATLDSIPLEQLSPEERVNAQVLGTSLRALANDIRYRTYEAPLNSDTFFWTEFTPRQGFATIDIYRNYLARLRDVPRYFDEHVANMRTGLARGFTVPRVSVVGRDRTIEPYLRADSANPLYTPFMEIPATISATEQAALRSEAGTVVRDVIVPSYTRLLEFIRNEYLPGTRTVLAASALPDGAAYYQAMIGKFTTLTLTAQQIHDVGLREVARIRAEMEATKLRAGFTGTMAEFFHFLRTDPQFYARTPRELLSYSAYVSKKADWKLAETIGTIPRRRHGIRPVPEALAPIYTGGRGGLESCLMNTYNLAARPLYTLASLTLHECTPGHSFQAALALEGPERPPFRRGTSFSGYGEGWGLYTEWLGTVMGIYETPYEDFGRLTYEMWRACRLVIDTGIHQFGWTREQAMDYLREHAALAEHEITTEVERYIAWPGQALAY
;
A
#
# COMPACT_ATOMS: atom_id res chain seq x y z
N MET A 1 13.21 -25.82 -83.89
CA MET A 1 14.43 -26.24 -83.18
C MET A 1 14.48 -25.48 -81.84
N SER A 2 14.49 -26.24 -80.83
CA SER A 2 14.97 -26.08 -79.46
C SER A 2 14.13 -25.31 -78.45
N PRO A 3 14.00 -25.88 -77.26
CA PRO A 3 12.95 -25.64 -76.35
C PRO A 3 13.43 -24.99 -75.02
N SER A 4 12.45 -24.80 -74.14
CA SER A 4 12.58 -24.74 -72.66
C SER A 4 13.10 -23.48 -72.02
N SER A 5 12.19 -22.90 -71.27
CA SER A 5 12.44 -22.54 -69.89
C SER A 5 11.09 -22.27 -69.10
N ARG A 6 10.51 -23.36 -68.65
CA ARG A 6 9.48 -23.29 -67.61
C ARG A 6 10.00 -24.12 -66.46
N SER A 7 10.59 -23.48 -65.43
CA SER A 7 10.79 -24.05 -64.11
C SER A 7 11.59 -23.09 -63.22
N ARG A 8 10.99 -22.13 -62.59
CA ARG A 8 11.57 -21.40 -61.45
C ARG A 8 10.56 -20.46 -60.78
N PHE A 9 9.33 -20.90 -60.50
CA PHE A 9 8.40 -20.03 -59.76
C PHE A 9 7.62 -20.74 -58.65
N PHE A 10 7.99 -21.95 -58.22
CA PHE A 10 7.22 -22.68 -57.21
C PHE A 10 7.88 -22.81 -55.82
N ALA A 11 9.10 -22.32 -55.61
CA ALA A 11 9.84 -22.55 -54.35
C ALA A 11 9.72 -21.40 -53.34
N VAL A 12 9.21 -20.21 -53.71
CA VAL A 12 9.23 -19.02 -52.83
C VAL A 12 7.96 -18.88 -51.98
N TRP A 13 6.87 -19.52 -52.35
CA TRP A 13 5.59 -19.37 -51.63
C TRP A 13 5.41 -20.30 -50.41
N LEU A 14 6.18 -21.36 -50.28
CA LEU A 14 6.07 -22.32 -49.15
C LEU A 14 6.81 -21.84 -47.89
N VAL A 15 7.80 -20.96 -48.00
CA VAL A 15 8.58 -20.47 -46.84
C VAL A 15 7.84 -19.34 -46.08
N LEU A 16 7.02 -18.54 -46.77
CA LEU A 16 6.29 -17.43 -46.14
C LEU A 16 5.03 -17.86 -45.39
N ALA A 17 4.48 -19.04 -45.66
CA ALA A 17 3.31 -19.55 -44.92
C ALA A 17 3.68 -20.35 -43.65
N ALA A 18 4.89 -20.94 -43.59
CA ALA A 18 5.32 -21.75 -42.44
C ALA A 18 5.74 -20.91 -41.22
N VAL A 19 6.27 -19.70 -41.42
CA VAL A 19 6.75 -18.84 -40.35
C VAL A 19 5.64 -18.37 -39.41
N PRO A 20 4.46 -17.91 -39.86
CA PRO A 20 3.38 -17.51 -38.93
C PRO A 20 2.76 -18.70 -38.20
N VAL A 21 2.67 -19.89 -38.80
CA VAL A 21 2.12 -21.07 -38.10
C VAL A 21 3.06 -21.55 -37.01
N CYS A 22 4.36 -21.68 -37.27
CA CYS A 22 5.35 -22.06 -36.25
C CYS A 22 5.42 -21.02 -35.11
N ARG A 23 5.25 -19.73 -35.42
CA ARG A 23 5.24 -18.68 -34.41
C ARG A 23 3.97 -18.75 -33.53
N ALA A 24 2.82 -19.02 -34.12
CA ALA A 24 1.55 -19.17 -33.40
C ALA A 24 1.55 -20.41 -32.48
N GLU A 25 2.09 -21.55 -32.95
CA GLU A 25 2.25 -22.76 -32.15
C GLU A 25 3.25 -22.56 -31.01
N ALA A 26 4.39 -21.93 -31.23
CA ALA A 26 5.37 -21.61 -30.22
C ALA A 26 4.79 -20.66 -29.16
N GLN A 27 4.02 -19.66 -29.56
CA GLN A 27 3.31 -18.73 -28.70
C GLN A 27 2.26 -19.46 -27.86
N GLY A 28 1.43 -20.32 -28.45
CA GLY A 28 0.43 -21.10 -27.72
C GLY A 28 1.04 -22.00 -26.65
N THR A 29 2.20 -22.62 -26.93
CA THR A 29 2.91 -23.46 -25.94
C THR A 29 3.57 -22.62 -24.84
N ALA A 30 4.13 -21.45 -25.14
CA ALA A 30 4.71 -20.54 -24.16
C ALA A 30 3.63 -19.96 -23.22
N ASP A 31 2.52 -19.51 -23.77
CA ASP A 31 1.37 -19.04 -23.01
C ASP A 31 0.82 -20.12 -22.08
N ALA A 32 0.68 -21.36 -22.55
CA ALA A 32 0.19 -22.47 -21.72
C ALA A 32 1.16 -22.79 -20.56
N ARG A 33 2.47 -22.76 -20.81
CA ARG A 33 3.50 -22.96 -19.75
C ARG A 33 3.41 -21.85 -18.70
N LEU A 34 3.28 -20.59 -19.11
CA LEU A 34 3.16 -19.48 -18.18
C LEU A 34 1.88 -19.58 -17.35
N ARG A 35 0.75 -19.90 -17.98
CA ARG A 35 -0.55 -20.09 -17.27
C ARG A 35 -0.47 -21.18 -16.22
N ALA A 36 0.14 -22.30 -16.56
CA ALA A 36 0.35 -23.39 -15.60
C ALA A 36 1.24 -22.94 -14.43
N LEU A 37 2.31 -22.17 -14.71
CA LEU A 37 3.23 -21.68 -13.70
C LEU A 37 2.55 -20.74 -12.70
N TYR A 38 1.87 -19.70 -13.18
CA TYR A 38 1.25 -18.74 -12.24
C TYR A 38 0.02 -19.31 -11.53
N SER A 39 -0.71 -20.26 -12.14
CA SER A 39 -1.83 -20.93 -11.48
C SER A 39 -1.35 -21.84 -10.34
N ALA A 40 -0.28 -22.60 -10.56
CA ALA A 40 0.32 -23.44 -9.53
C ALA A 40 0.90 -22.61 -8.38
N GLU A 41 1.62 -21.52 -8.71
CA GLU A 41 2.19 -20.59 -7.72
C GLU A 41 1.10 -19.95 -6.87
N TRP A 42 0.04 -19.45 -7.51
CA TRP A 42 -1.07 -18.80 -6.79
C TRP A 42 -1.78 -19.78 -5.84
N THR A 43 -2.07 -21.00 -6.30
CA THR A 43 -2.67 -22.05 -5.46
C THR A 43 -1.78 -22.37 -4.25
N TRP A 44 -0.48 -22.57 -4.49
CA TRP A 44 0.49 -22.81 -3.42
C TRP A 44 0.55 -21.61 -2.45
N ARG A 45 0.61 -20.38 -2.96
CA ARG A 45 0.67 -19.16 -2.13
C ARG A 45 -0.56 -19.01 -1.24
N GLN A 46 -1.76 -19.29 -1.75
CA GLN A 46 -2.99 -19.23 -0.95
C GLN A 46 -2.95 -20.21 0.22
N GLN A 47 -2.46 -21.41 0.00
CA GLN A 47 -2.30 -22.43 1.05
C GLN A 47 -1.21 -22.05 2.05
N GLU A 48 -0.04 -21.67 1.55
CA GLU A 48 1.13 -21.36 2.38
C GLU A 48 0.94 -20.11 3.26
N MET A 49 0.19 -19.14 2.78
CA MET A 49 -0.08 -17.89 3.49
C MET A 49 -1.33 -17.94 4.37
N ALA A 50 -1.93 -19.10 4.56
CA ALA A 50 -3.13 -19.30 5.37
C ALA A 50 -4.15 -18.18 5.11
N ARG A 51 -4.79 -18.19 3.95
CA ARG A 51 -5.69 -17.15 3.46
C ARG A 51 -6.63 -16.61 4.54
N ARG A 52 -6.53 -15.34 4.83
CA ARG A 52 -7.34 -14.61 5.80
C ARG A 52 -8.40 -13.78 5.08
N ASN A 53 -9.42 -14.43 4.58
CA ASN A 53 -10.54 -13.71 3.99
C ASN A 53 -11.79 -13.98 4.81
N ASP A 54 -12.15 -13.07 5.69
CA ASP A 54 -13.37 -13.13 6.51
C ASP A 54 -14.55 -12.45 5.79
N ALA A 55 -14.48 -12.28 4.46
CA ALA A 55 -15.56 -11.72 3.66
C ALA A 55 -16.77 -12.65 3.63
N PRO A 56 -17.99 -12.10 3.59
CA PRO A 56 -19.21 -12.89 3.44
C PRO A 56 -19.13 -13.83 2.23
N GLY A 57 -19.40 -15.12 2.45
CA GLY A 57 -19.38 -16.15 1.39
C GLY A 57 -18.02 -16.78 1.11
N ASP A 58 -16.96 -16.38 1.79
CA ASP A 58 -15.64 -17.04 1.67
C ASP A 58 -15.57 -18.28 2.57
N ALA A 59 -15.93 -19.44 2.02
CA ALA A 59 -15.84 -20.74 2.69
C ALA A 59 -14.38 -21.21 2.93
N GLY A 60 -13.38 -20.44 2.50
CA GLY A 60 -11.96 -20.78 2.56
C GLY A 60 -11.16 -20.01 3.61
N ALA A 61 -11.81 -19.32 4.57
CA ALA A 61 -11.09 -18.68 5.66
C ALA A 61 -10.30 -19.68 6.48
N ALA A 62 -8.96 -19.48 6.60
CA ALA A 62 -8.12 -20.37 7.37
C ALA A 62 -8.45 -20.30 8.87
N ASP A 63 -8.36 -21.43 9.53
CA ASP A 63 -8.57 -21.60 10.97
C ASP A 63 -7.28 -21.35 11.80
N HIS A 64 -6.21 -20.96 11.13
CA HIS A 64 -4.89 -20.70 11.73
C HIS A 64 -4.19 -19.51 11.06
N PHE A 65 -3.14 -18.99 11.70
CA PHE A 65 -2.23 -18.00 11.11
C PHE A 65 -1.15 -18.68 10.24
N PRO A 66 -0.62 -17.97 9.22
CA PRO A 66 0.53 -18.49 8.49
C PRO A 66 1.71 -18.71 9.44
N ARG A 67 2.51 -19.73 9.15
CA ARG A 67 3.80 -19.91 9.82
C ARG A 67 4.72 -18.77 9.40
N VAL A 68 5.49 -18.25 10.35
CA VAL A 68 6.47 -17.16 10.11
C VAL A 68 7.88 -17.50 10.61
N ASP A 69 8.08 -18.71 11.08
CA ASP A 69 9.38 -19.23 11.52
C ASP A 69 10.41 -19.23 10.39
N SER A 70 11.70 -19.22 10.76
CA SER A 70 12.82 -19.14 9.83
C SER A 70 12.90 -20.31 8.85
N ALA A 71 12.51 -21.52 9.26
CA ALA A 71 12.49 -22.69 8.38
C ALA A 71 11.42 -22.56 7.30
N THR A 72 10.23 -22.08 7.67
CA THR A 72 9.16 -21.74 6.71
C THR A 72 9.61 -20.66 5.74
N GLN A 73 10.26 -19.59 6.21
CA GLN A 73 10.80 -18.55 5.34
C GLN A 73 11.82 -19.12 4.34
N ALA A 74 12.73 -19.99 4.78
CA ALA A 74 13.71 -20.64 3.89
C ALA A 74 13.04 -21.49 2.79
N ARG A 75 11.98 -22.25 3.13
CA ARG A 75 11.21 -23.02 2.14
C ARG A 75 10.53 -22.11 1.12
N ARG A 76 9.92 -21.01 1.55
CA ARG A 76 9.29 -19.99 0.67
C ARG A 76 10.31 -19.37 -0.27
N TYR A 77 11.45 -18.99 0.24
CA TYR A 77 12.55 -18.45 -0.58
C TYR A 77 12.95 -19.43 -1.68
N THR A 78 13.22 -20.68 -1.31
CA THR A 78 13.59 -21.75 -2.26
C THR A 78 12.51 -21.96 -3.32
N TYR A 79 11.26 -21.95 -2.93
CA TYR A 79 10.13 -22.10 -3.85
C TYR A 79 10.07 -20.94 -4.85
N TRP A 80 10.09 -19.69 -4.38
CA TRP A 80 10.01 -18.52 -5.25
C TRP A 80 11.22 -18.35 -6.15
N VAL A 81 12.43 -18.64 -5.67
CA VAL A 81 13.64 -18.64 -6.52
C VAL A 81 13.52 -19.69 -7.65
N ARG A 82 13.02 -20.89 -7.35
CA ARG A 82 12.77 -21.92 -8.38
C ARG A 82 11.69 -21.47 -9.36
N THR A 83 10.61 -20.88 -8.89
CA THR A 83 9.53 -20.37 -9.74
C THR A 83 10.02 -19.25 -10.65
N LEU A 84 10.86 -18.34 -10.15
CA LEU A 84 11.51 -17.32 -10.95
C LEU A 84 12.42 -17.90 -12.02
N ALA A 85 13.24 -18.90 -11.70
CA ALA A 85 14.09 -19.59 -12.68
C ALA A 85 13.25 -20.26 -13.78
N THR A 86 12.10 -20.85 -13.43
CA THR A 86 11.16 -21.40 -14.42
C THR A 86 10.54 -20.31 -15.28
N LEU A 87 10.13 -19.19 -14.68
CA LEU A 87 9.60 -18.04 -15.42
C LEU A 87 10.63 -17.48 -16.40
N ASP A 88 11.87 -17.29 -15.95
CA ASP A 88 12.96 -16.75 -16.79
C ASP A 88 13.35 -17.71 -17.95
N SER A 89 12.97 -19.00 -17.88
CA SER A 89 13.13 -19.97 -18.97
C SER A 89 12.06 -19.85 -20.08
N ILE A 90 11.04 -19.01 -19.89
CA ILE A 90 9.99 -18.79 -20.89
C ILE A 90 10.35 -17.52 -21.67
N PRO A 91 10.66 -17.62 -22.99
CA PRO A 91 11.03 -16.45 -23.78
C PRO A 91 9.87 -15.46 -23.91
N LEU A 92 10.08 -14.22 -23.47
CA LEU A 92 9.03 -13.19 -23.48
C LEU A 92 8.50 -12.87 -24.89
N GLU A 93 9.35 -13.01 -25.91
CA GLU A 93 9.00 -12.78 -27.33
C GLU A 93 8.06 -13.85 -27.89
N GLN A 94 7.96 -15.02 -27.24
CA GLN A 94 7.03 -16.09 -27.58
C GLN A 94 5.69 -15.99 -26.87
N LEU A 95 5.53 -15.04 -25.97
CA LEU A 95 4.28 -14.80 -25.26
C LEU A 95 3.36 -13.85 -26.03
N SER A 96 2.06 -14.07 -25.92
CA SER A 96 1.05 -13.09 -26.35
C SER A 96 1.23 -11.76 -25.58
N PRO A 97 0.74 -10.64 -26.11
CA PRO A 97 0.88 -9.34 -25.44
C PRO A 97 0.36 -9.34 -24.00
N GLU A 98 -0.76 -10.00 -23.75
CA GLU A 98 -1.35 -10.10 -22.41
C GLU A 98 -0.49 -10.96 -21.48
N GLU A 99 -0.06 -12.14 -21.94
CA GLU A 99 0.76 -13.04 -21.13
C GLU A 99 2.16 -12.48 -20.89
N ARG A 100 2.67 -11.64 -21.76
CA ARG A 100 3.90 -10.89 -21.50
C ARG A 100 3.76 -9.94 -20.32
N VAL A 101 2.63 -9.24 -20.22
CA VAL A 101 2.33 -8.41 -19.04
C VAL A 101 2.16 -9.28 -17.79
N ASN A 102 1.48 -10.43 -17.91
CA ASN A 102 1.33 -11.38 -16.81
C ASN A 102 2.68 -11.90 -16.30
N ALA A 103 3.61 -12.22 -17.19
CA ALA A 103 4.97 -12.64 -16.85
C ALA A 103 5.75 -11.55 -16.10
N GLN A 104 5.67 -10.30 -16.56
CA GLN A 104 6.35 -9.16 -15.94
C GLN A 104 5.79 -8.87 -14.54
N VAL A 105 4.46 -8.89 -14.37
CA VAL A 105 3.80 -8.69 -13.08
C VAL A 105 4.16 -9.82 -12.11
N LEU A 106 4.10 -11.08 -12.57
CA LEU A 106 4.48 -12.22 -11.75
C LEU A 106 5.95 -12.12 -11.31
N GLY A 107 6.86 -11.89 -12.23
CA GLY A 107 8.29 -11.78 -11.96
C GLY A 107 8.61 -10.67 -10.96
N THR A 108 8.02 -9.48 -11.15
CA THR A 108 8.21 -8.35 -10.23
C THR A 108 7.68 -8.68 -8.82
N SER A 109 6.49 -9.26 -8.72
CA SER A 109 5.91 -9.68 -7.45
C SER A 109 6.76 -10.74 -6.73
N LEU A 110 7.19 -11.78 -7.45
CA LEU A 110 7.98 -12.87 -6.85
C LEU A 110 9.39 -12.42 -6.43
N ARG A 111 10.03 -11.53 -7.21
CA ARG A 111 11.32 -10.95 -6.83
C ARG A 111 11.20 -10.13 -5.54
N ALA A 112 10.13 -9.35 -5.37
CA ALA A 112 9.88 -8.60 -4.14
C ALA A 112 9.71 -9.55 -2.94
N LEU A 113 8.88 -10.60 -3.06
CA LEU A 113 8.68 -11.60 -2.01
C LEU A 113 9.97 -12.36 -1.66
N ALA A 114 10.75 -12.77 -2.66
CA ALA A 114 12.03 -13.43 -2.45
C ALA A 114 13.04 -12.50 -1.77
N ASN A 115 13.11 -11.22 -2.14
CA ASN A 115 13.98 -10.23 -1.53
C ASN A 115 13.61 -9.95 -0.06
N ASP A 116 12.31 -9.89 0.27
CA ASP A 116 11.89 -9.74 1.67
C ASP A 116 12.47 -10.85 2.55
N ILE A 117 12.52 -12.09 2.06
CA ILE A 117 13.12 -13.20 2.81
C ILE A 117 14.65 -13.17 2.74
N ARG A 118 15.24 -12.87 1.60
CA ARG A 118 16.69 -12.76 1.43
C ARG A 118 17.30 -11.79 2.45
N TYR A 119 16.67 -10.64 2.64
CA TYR A 119 17.12 -9.62 3.59
C TYR A 119 16.52 -9.80 4.99
N ARG A 120 15.72 -10.86 5.20
CA ARG A 120 15.12 -11.23 6.49
C ARG A 120 14.28 -10.10 7.10
N THR A 121 13.45 -9.43 6.28
CA THR A 121 12.56 -8.36 6.77
C THR A 121 11.59 -8.87 7.85
N TYR A 122 11.31 -10.18 7.88
CA TYR A 122 10.52 -10.84 8.91
C TYR A 122 11.14 -10.79 10.32
N GLU A 123 12.42 -10.39 10.46
CA GLU A 123 13.07 -10.14 11.75
C GLU A 123 12.70 -8.77 12.35
N ALA A 124 12.13 -7.86 11.54
CA ALA A 124 11.59 -6.56 11.96
C ALA A 124 10.17 -6.37 11.43
N PRO A 125 9.17 -7.17 11.87
CA PRO A 125 7.83 -7.27 11.27
C PRO A 125 6.88 -6.15 11.72
N LEU A 126 7.37 -4.94 11.82
CA LEU A 126 6.61 -3.76 12.23
C LEU A 126 7.23 -2.48 11.65
N ASN A 127 6.45 -1.42 11.62
CA ASN A 127 6.91 -0.07 11.29
C ASN A 127 6.25 0.96 12.23
N SER A 128 6.08 2.21 11.81
CA SER A 128 5.50 3.28 12.64
C SER A 128 3.99 3.13 12.89
N ASP A 129 3.27 2.40 12.03
CA ASP A 129 1.80 2.33 12.01
C ASP A 129 1.23 0.94 11.70
N THR A 130 2.07 -0.03 11.35
CA THR A 130 1.67 -1.39 10.99
C THR A 130 2.31 -2.40 11.95
N PHE A 131 1.49 -3.22 12.62
CA PHE A 131 1.90 -4.14 13.67
C PHE A 131 1.22 -5.48 13.49
N PHE A 132 1.98 -6.59 13.43
CA PHE A 132 1.43 -7.94 13.26
C PHE A 132 0.38 -8.31 14.32
N TRP A 133 0.39 -7.66 15.48
CA TRP A 133 -0.56 -7.92 16.58
C TRP A 133 -1.88 -7.14 16.46
N THR A 134 -2.01 -6.18 15.52
CA THR A 134 -3.25 -5.43 15.26
C THR A 134 -3.90 -5.73 13.92
N GLU A 135 -3.15 -6.27 12.95
CA GLU A 135 -3.60 -6.44 11.56
C GLU A 135 -4.79 -7.39 11.39
N PHE A 136 -4.96 -8.33 12.30
CA PHE A 136 -6.05 -9.31 12.25
C PHE A 136 -7.27 -8.94 13.10
N THR A 137 -7.32 -7.71 13.62
CA THR A 137 -8.44 -7.21 14.42
C THR A 137 -9.65 -6.95 13.52
N PRO A 138 -10.78 -7.65 13.74
CA PRO A 138 -11.97 -7.47 12.93
C PRO A 138 -12.63 -6.11 13.20
N ARG A 139 -13.22 -5.54 12.18
CA ARG A 139 -13.95 -4.26 12.28
C ARG A 139 -15.46 -4.42 12.37
N GLN A 140 -15.96 -5.63 12.13
CA GLN A 140 -17.39 -5.96 12.08
C GLN A 140 -17.62 -7.45 12.38
N GLY A 141 -18.88 -7.84 12.57
CA GLY A 141 -19.29 -9.24 12.70
C GLY A 141 -19.14 -10.04 11.40
N PHE A 142 -19.31 -11.35 11.51
CA PHE A 142 -19.20 -12.30 10.39
C PHE A 142 -20.56 -12.81 9.94
N ALA A 143 -20.66 -13.26 8.69
CA ALA A 143 -21.94 -13.64 8.07
C ALA A 143 -22.42 -15.05 8.49
N THR A 144 -21.51 -16.00 8.77
CA THR A 144 -21.84 -17.40 9.02
C THR A 144 -21.17 -17.94 10.26
N ILE A 145 -21.76 -18.98 10.83
CA ILE A 145 -21.22 -19.67 12.03
C ILE A 145 -19.84 -20.27 11.78
N ASP A 146 -19.56 -20.74 10.59
CA ASP A 146 -18.27 -21.37 10.25
C ASP A 146 -17.14 -20.33 10.23
N ILE A 147 -17.42 -19.10 9.79
CA ILE A 147 -16.44 -18.00 9.89
C ILE A 147 -16.15 -17.65 11.35
N TYR A 148 -17.16 -17.64 12.24
CA TYR A 148 -16.96 -17.47 13.68
C TYR A 148 -16.11 -18.58 14.28
N ARG A 149 -16.35 -19.85 13.92
CA ARG A 149 -15.56 -20.99 14.38
C ARG A 149 -14.11 -20.92 13.91
N ASN A 150 -13.90 -20.62 12.63
CA ASN A 150 -12.55 -20.43 12.08
C ASN A 150 -11.83 -19.27 12.78
N TYR A 151 -12.53 -18.18 13.04
CA TYR A 151 -11.96 -17.06 13.78
C TYR A 151 -11.57 -17.42 15.20
N LEU A 152 -12.40 -18.15 15.94
CA LEU A 152 -12.07 -18.68 17.28
C LEU A 152 -10.87 -19.63 17.24
N ALA A 153 -10.77 -20.49 16.22
CA ALA A 153 -9.61 -21.36 16.04
C ALA A 153 -8.33 -20.55 15.80
N ARG A 154 -8.39 -19.49 14.95
CA ARG A 154 -7.26 -18.57 14.77
C ARG A 154 -6.87 -17.83 16.06
N LEU A 155 -7.83 -17.40 16.86
CA LEU A 155 -7.53 -16.76 18.16
C LEU A 155 -6.77 -17.72 19.10
N ARG A 156 -7.08 -19.02 19.06
CA ARG A 156 -6.31 -20.03 19.80
C ARG A 156 -4.89 -20.26 19.27
N ASP A 157 -4.64 -19.90 18.01
CA ASP A 157 -3.31 -20.00 17.38
C ASP A 157 -2.42 -18.75 17.62
N VAL A 158 -2.97 -17.68 18.23
CA VAL A 158 -2.23 -16.46 18.55
C VAL A 158 -0.94 -16.71 19.35
N PRO A 159 -0.91 -17.58 20.37
CA PRO A 159 0.31 -17.85 21.12
C PRO A 159 1.46 -18.31 20.21
N ARG A 160 1.23 -19.33 19.35
CA ARG A 160 2.23 -19.82 18.42
C ARG A 160 2.69 -18.72 17.45
N TYR A 161 1.75 -17.99 16.87
CA TYR A 161 2.03 -16.92 15.91
C TYR A 161 2.90 -15.81 16.53
N PHE A 162 2.60 -15.41 17.78
CA PHE A 162 3.40 -14.43 18.50
C PHE A 162 4.77 -14.97 18.88
N ASP A 163 4.87 -16.21 19.33
CA ASP A 163 6.14 -16.82 19.69
C ASP A 163 7.09 -16.91 18.49
N GLU A 164 6.60 -17.22 17.30
CA GLU A 164 7.39 -17.21 16.07
C GLU A 164 7.88 -15.80 15.70
N HIS A 165 7.02 -14.78 15.81
CA HIS A 165 7.42 -13.38 15.58
C HIS A 165 8.46 -12.92 16.62
N VAL A 166 8.25 -13.20 17.89
CA VAL A 166 9.20 -12.86 18.96
C VAL A 166 10.56 -13.53 18.73
N ALA A 167 10.59 -14.79 18.33
CA ALA A 167 11.82 -15.50 18.00
C ALA A 167 12.56 -14.83 16.84
N ASN A 168 11.84 -14.45 15.78
CA ASN A 168 12.40 -13.70 14.65
C ASN A 168 12.94 -12.32 15.10
N MET A 169 12.18 -11.58 15.90
CA MET A 169 12.59 -10.26 16.41
C MET A 169 13.82 -10.34 17.31
N ARG A 170 13.97 -11.39 18.14
CA ARG A 170 15.19 -11.65 18.91
C ARG A 170 16.39 -11.91 18.00
N THR A 171 16.19 -12.67 16.91
CA THR A 171 17.23 -12.86 15.89
C THR A 171 17.63 -11.55 15.23
N GLY A 172 16.65 -10.71 14.93
CA GLY A 172 16.87 -9.35 14.41
C GLY A 172 17.66 -8.48 15.37
N LEU A 173 17.32 -8.48 16.66
CA LEU A 173 18.07 -7.77 17.70
C LEU A 173 19.54 -8.23 17.73
N ALA A 174 19.78 -9.54 17.78
CA ALA A 174 21.11 -10.10 17.82
C ALA A 174 21.95 -9.76 16.58
N ARG A 175 21.32 -9.62 15.42
CA ARG A 175 21.94 -9.28 14.14
C ARG A 175 22.06 -7.77 13.91
N GLY A 176 21.40 -6.92 14.70
CA GLY A 176 21.30 -5.48 14.48
C GLY A 176 20.31 -5.10 13.38
N PHE A 177 19.42 -6.00 12.96
CA PHE A 177 18.38 -5.74 11.99
C PHE A 177 17.05 -5.43 12.70
N THR A 178 16.88 -4.17 13.10
CA THR A 178 15.66 -3.68 13.76
C THR A 178 15.18 -2.40 13.08
N VAL A 179 13.93 -2.02 13.34
CA VAL A 179 13.49 -0.65 13.05
C VAL A 179 14.21 0.35 13.97
N PRO A 180 14.37 1.61 13.56
CA PRO A 180 14.93 2.63 14.44
C PRO A 180 14.06 2.89 15.66
N ARG A 181 14.68 3.13 16.82
CA ARG A 181 13.97 3.35 18.10
C ARG A 181 12.91 4.44 18.01
N VAL A 182 13.21 5.55 17.34
CA VAL A 182 12.28 6.69 17.18
C VAL A 182 10.94 6.29 16.57
N SER A 183 10.92 5.29 15.70
CA SER A 183 9.72 4.83 15.00
C SER A 183 8.80 3.96 15.86
N VAL A 184 9.28 3.42 16.99
CA VAL A 184 8.54 2.43 17.80
C VAL A 184 8.30 2.86 19.24
N VAL A 185 8.95 3.93 19.70
CA VAL A 185 8.69 4.51 21.02
C VAL A 185 7.21 4.91 21.15
N GLY A 186 6.56 4.43 22.21
CA GLY A 186 5.14 4.69 22.51
C GLY A 186 4.17 3.84 21.68
N ARG A 187 4.64 3.01 20.75
CA ARG A 187 3.79 2.10 19.95
C ARG A 187 3.36 0.86 20.73
N ASP A 188 4.05 0.52 21.81
CA ASP A 188 3.66 -0.50 22.79
C ASP A 188 2.24 -0.27 23.36
N ARG A 189 1.78 0.98 23.42
CA ARG A 189 0.42 1.34 23.84
C ARG A 189 -0.67 0.74 22.93
N THR A 190 -0.35 0.42 21.68
CA THR A 190 -1.29 -0.26 20.78
C THR A 190 -1.64 -1.68 21.21
N ILE A 191 -0.88 -2.27 22.14
CA ILE A 191 -1.12 -3.58 22.75
C ILE A 191 -2.13 -3.49 23.90
N GLU A 192 -2.17 -2.38 24.62
CA GLU A 192 -2.94 -2.23 25.87
C GLU A 192 -4.46 -2.53 25.73
N PRO A 193 -5.15 -2.14 24.65
CA PRO A 193 -6.57 -2.48 24.47
C PRO A 193 -6.85 -3.99 24.49
N TYR A 194 -5.88 -4.82 24.08
CA TYR A 194 -6.01 -6.28 24.01
C TYR A 194 -5.77 -6.99 25.35
N LEU A 195 -5.39 -6.26 26.41
CA LEU A 195 -5.22 -6.79 27.76
C LEU A 195 -6.55 -6.87 28.53
N ARG A 196 -7.64 -6.39 27.94
CA ARG A 196 -8.97 -6.48 28.56
C ARG A 196 -9.51 -7.90 28.45
N ALA A 197 -9.95 -8.45 29.59
CA ALA A 197 -10.52 -9.81 29.67
C ALA A 197 -12.05 -9.84 29.44
N ASP A 198 -12.63 -8.73 29.00
CA ASP A 198 -14.07 -8.51 28.81
C ASP A 198 -14.43 -8.22 27.32
N SER A 199 -15.71 -7.93 27.08
CA SER A 199 -16.25 -7.62 25.75
C SER A 199 -15.70 -6.33 25.13
N ALA A 200 -14.98 -5.51 25.86
CA ALA A 200 -14.30 -4.33 25.33
C ALA A 200 -12.92 -4.65 24.72
N ASN A 201 -12.49 -5.92 24.75
CA ASN A 201 -11.33 -6.35 23.98
C ASN A 201 -11.62 -6.24 22.46
N PRO A 202 -10.74 -5.59 21.65
CA PRO A 202 -10.99 -5.42 20.23
C PRO A 202 -11.25 -6.73 19.45
N LEU A 203 -10.68 -7.85 19.90
CA LEU A 203 -10.90 -9.15 19.26
C LEU A 203 -12.26 -9.78 19.60
N TYR A 204 -12.99 -9.23 20.56
CA TYR A 204 -14.37 -9.63 20.88
C TYR A 204 -15.41 -8.95 19.96
N THR A 205 -15.04 -7.90 19.23
CA THR A 205 -15.94 -7.08 18.40
C THR A 205 -16.94 -7.89 17.56
N PRO A 206 -16.56 -8.97 16.84
CA PRO A 206 -17.51 -9.72 16.01
C PRO A 206 -18.66 -10.36 16.81
N PHE A 207 -18.47 -10.60 18.10
CA PHE A 207 -19.45 -11.27 18.96
C PHE A 207 -20.46 -10.29 19.59
N MET A 208 -20.24 -8.99 19.46
CA MET A 208 -21.18 -7.96 19.93
C MET A 208 -22.50 -8.05 19.15
N GLU A 209 -22.42 -8.17 17.83
CA GLU A 209 -23.56 -8.24 16.93
C GLU A 209 -23.42 -9.47 16.01
N ILE A 210 -23.99 -10.60 16.45
CA ILE A 210 -24.04 -11.83 15.64
C ILE A 210 -25.34 -11.81 14.83
N PRO A 211 -25.29 -12.12 13.52
CA PRO A 211 -26.48 -12.10 12.66
C PRO A 211 -27.63 -12.99 13.16
N ALA A 212 -28.86 -12.52 13.02
CA ALA A 212 -30.07 -13.26 13.41
C ALA A 212 -30.30 -14.55 12.60
N THR A 213 -29.57 -14.77 11.51
CA THR A 213 -29.53 -16.03 10.76
C THR A 213 -28.87 -17.17 11.54
N ILE A 214 -28.11 -16.86 12.59
CA ILE A 214 -27.52 -17.82 13.54
C ILE A 214 -28.46 -17.94 14.73
N SER A 215 -28.80 -19.16 15.15
CA SER A 215 -29.74 -19.38 16.24
C SER A 215 -29.29 -18.76 17.57
N ALA A 216 -30.23 -18.33 18.42
CA ALA A 216 -29.93 -17.72 19.71
C ALA A 216 -29.06 -18.61 20.62
N THR A 217 -29.25 -19.93 20.57
CA THR A 217 -28.44 -20.91 21.31
C THR A 217 -26.98 -20.90 20.81
N GLU A 218 -26.76 -20.91 19.49
CA GLU A 218 -25.42 -20.85 18.91
C GLU A 218 -24.76 -19.50 19.18
N GLN A 219 -25.50 -18.39 19.09
CA GLN A 219 -24.99 -17.06 19.44
C GLN A 219 -24.50 -17.02 20.90
N ALA A 220 -25.27 -17.58 21.84
CA ALA A 220 -24.89 -17.65 23.25
C ALA A 220 -23.62 -18.51 23.45
N ALA A 221 -23.55 -19.66 22.78
CA ALA A 221 -22.38 -20.53 22.83
C ALA A 221 -21.12 -19.82 22.27
N LEU A 222 -21.23 -19.16 21.11
CA LEU A 222 -20.13 -18.39 20.50
C LEU A 222 -19.64 -17.26 21.43
N ARG A 223 -20.53 -16.52 22.05
CA ARG A 223 -20.15 -15.45 23.00
C ARG A 223 -19.43 -16.01 24.23
N SER A 224 -19.93 -17.10 24.79
CA SER A 224 -19.30 -17.77 25.93
C SER A 224 -17.90 -18.26 25.60
N GLU A 225 -17.77 -18.94 24.47
CA GLU A 225 -16.48 -19.45 23.96
C GLU A 225 -15.50 -18.30 23.69
N ALA A 226 -15.94 -17.23 23.03
CA ALA A 226 -15.14 -16.04 22.76
C ALA A 226 -14.62 -15.40 24.05
N GLY A 227 -15.48 -15.24 25.07
CA GLY A 227 -15.07 -14.72 26.39
C GLY A 227 -13.99 -15.58 27.05
N THR A 228 -14.10 -16.91 26.93
CA THR A 228 -13.08 -17.84 27.42
C THR A 228 -11.76 -17.70 26.65
N VAL A 229 -11.81 -17.66 25.31
CA VAL A 229 -10.61 -17.51 24.48
C VAL A 229 -9.93 -16.16 24.74
N VAL A 230 -10.69 -15.08 24.85
CA VAL A 230 -10.13 -13.75 25.17
C VAL A 230 -9.40 -13.79 26.52
N ARG A 231 -10.03 -14.29 27.57
CA ARG A 231 -9.47 -14.32 28.92
C ARG A 231 -8.27 -15.25 29.03
N ASP A 232 -8.37 -16.47 28.50
CA ASP A 232 -7.45 -17.55 28.81
C ASP A 232 -6.33 -17.71 27.77
N VAL A 233 -6.50 -17.14 26.57
CA VAL A 233 -5.52 -17.22 25.47
C VAL A 233 -4.99 -15.85 25.06
N ILE A 234 -5.88 -14.92 24.74
CA ILE A 234 -5.50 -13.61 24.17
C ILE A 234 -4.80 -12.75 25.20
N VAL A 235 -5.43 -12.51 26.34
CA VAL A 235 -4.84 -11.64 27.38
C VAL A 235 -3.45 -12.11 27.81
N PRO A 236 -3.20 -13.39 28.13
CA PRO A 236 -1.86 -13.88 28.45
C PRO A 236 -0.85 -13.71 27.30
N SER A 237 -1.27 -13.89 26.05
CA SER A 237 -0.39 -13.75 24.88
C SER A 237 0.04 -12.31 24.65
N TYR A 238 -0.90 -11.38 24.73
CA TYR A 238 -0.61 -9.95 24.61
C TYR A 238 0.19 -9.41 25.79
N THR A 239 -0.03 -9.94 27.01
CA THR A 239 0.80 -9.60 28.18
C THR A 239 2.26 -9.96 27.94
N ARG A 240 2.55 -11.21 27.53
CA ARG A 240 3.93 -11.63 27.19
C ARG A 240 4.53 -10.81 26.05
N LEU A 241 3.74 -10.50 25.01
CA LEU A 241 4.21 -9.66 23.92
C LEU A 241 4.57 -8.25 24.42
N LEU A 242 3.74 -7.63 25.28
CA LEU A 242 4.00 -6.31 25.85
C LEU A 242 5.28 -6.31 26.68
N GLU A 243 5.47 -7.32 27.52
CA GLU A 243 6.70 -7.51 28.31
C GLU A 243 7.93 -7.61 27.42
N PHE A 244 7.88 -8.43 26.36
CA PHE A 244 8.96 -8.53 25.39
C PHE A 244 9.25 -7.19 24.69
N ILE A 245 8.21 -6.51 24.21
CA ILE A 245 8.38 -5.22 23.53
C ILE A 245 9.02 -4.19 24.45
N ARG A 246 8.55 -4.07 25.70
CA ARG A 246 9.05 -3.06 26.66
C ARG A 246 10.44 -3.37 27.22
N ASN A 247 10.70 -4.63 27.54
CA ASN A 247 11.88 -5.01 28.30
C ASN A 247 13.04 -5.51 27.44
N GLU A 248 12.78 -6.03 26.23
CA GLU A 248 13.81 -6.55 25.35
C GLU A 248 13.92 -5.76 24.04
N TYR A 249 12.80 -5.62 23.31
CA TYR A 249 12.85 -5.11 21.94
C TYR A 249 13.16 -3.60 21.89
N LEU A 250 12.34 -2.77 22.55
CA LEU A 250 12.56 -1.31 22.56
C LEU A 250 13.95 -0.90 23.05
N PRO A 251 14.48 -1.43 24.17
CA PRO A 251 15.84 -1.09 24.61
C PRO A 251 16.93 -1.52 23.62
N GLY A 252 16.71 -2.64 22.89
CA GLY A 252 17.67 -3.21 21.95
C GLY A 252 17.59 -2.63 20.52
N THR A 253 16.58 -1.81 20.22
CA THR A 253 16.43 -1.24 18.88
C THR A 253 17.54 -0.23 18.55
N ARG A 254 17.94 -0.19 17.28
CA ARG A 254 18.98 0.72 16.77
C ARG A 254 18.56 2.19 16.88
N THR A 255 19.55 3.07 17.01
CA THR A 255 19.38 4.53 16.98
C THR A 255 19.70 5.14 15.62
N VAL A 256 20.55 4.47 14.83
CA VAL A 256 20.90 4.90 13.47
C VAL A 256 19.67 4.74 12.56
N LEU A 257 19.35 5.78 11.79
CA LEU A 257 18.15 5.80 10.95
C LEU A 257 18.33 5.09 9.60
N ALA A 258 19.54 5.23 9.02
CA ALA A 258 19.83 4.79 7.66
C ALA A 258 19.63 3.28 7.46
N ALA A 259 18.90 2.91 6.42
CA ALA A 259 18.78 1.50 6.01
C ALA A 259 20.11 0.94 5.51
N SER A 260 20.96 1.77 4.90
CA SER A 260 22.31 1.40 4.46
C SER A 260 23.24 0.97 5.60
N ALA A 261 22.93 1.33 6.85
CA ALA A 261 23.68 0.91 8.03
C ALA A 261 23.26 -0.48 8.59
N LEU A 262 22.20 -1.08 8.05
CA LEU A 262 21.79 -2.44 8.40
C LEU A 262 22.75 -3.49 7.83
N PRO A 263 22.75 -4.72 8.35
CA PRO A 263 23.41 -5.84 7.68
C PRO A 263 22.92 -5.98 6.23
N ASP A 264 23.82 -6.02 5.26
CA ASP A 264 23.55 -5.94 3.82
C ASP A 264 22.75 -4.68 3.40
N GLY A 265 22.83 -3.62 4.18
CA GLY A 265 21.91 -2.47 4.14
C GLY A 265 21.83 -1.74 2.81
N ALA A 266 22.97 -1.56 2.11
CA ALA A 266 22.96 -0.92 0.78
C ALA A 266 22.17 -1.76 -0.24
N ALA A 267 22.38 -3.08 -0.27
CA ALA A 267 21.67 -3.99 -1.15
C ALA A 267 20.19 -4.15 -0.73
N TYR A 268 19.92 -4.16 0.57
CA TYR A 268 18.55 -4.15 1.11
C TYR A 268 17.80 -2.89 0.66
N TYR A 269 18.37 -1.70 0.83
CA TYR A 269 17.71 -0.45 0.43
C TYR A 269 17.47 -0.40 -1.08
N GLN A 270 18.45 -0.85 -1.88
CA GLN A 270 18.25 -0.96 -3.34
C GLN A 270 17.11 -1.92 -3.70
N ALA A 271 16.97 -3.04 -2.98
CA ALA A 271 15.83 -3.95 -3.16
C ALA A 271 14.49 -3.30 -2.79
N MET A 272 14.46 -2.47 -1.74
CA MET A 272 13.25 -1.71 -1.36
C MET A 272 12.89 -0.65 -2.40
N ILE A 273 13.87 0.05 -2.98
CA ILE A 273 13.64 0.93 -4.13
C ILE A 273 12.93 0.15 -5.25
N GLY A 274 13.48 -0.98 -5.66
CA GLY A 274 12.88 -1.82 -6.71
C GLY A 274 11.46 -2.33 -6.35
N LYS A 275 11.22 -2.66 -5.09
CA LYS A 275 9.92 -3.14 -4.60
C LYS A 275 8.84 -2.06 -4.72
N PHE A 276 9.13 -0.84 -4.31
CA PHE A 276 8.13 0.23 -4.23
C PHE A 276 7.98 1.02 -5.53
N THR A 277 9.07 1.21 -6.28
CA THR A 277 9.03 1.96 -7.56
C THR A 277 8.80 1.07 -8.77
N THR A 278 9.13 -0.22 -8.69
CA THR A 278 9.24 -1.16 -9.82
C THR A 278 10.33 -0.78 -10.86
N LEU A 279 11.24 0.12 -10.49
CA LEU A 279 12.31 0.64 -11.34
C LEU A 279 13.69 0.18 -10.87
N THR A 280 14.68 0.25 -11.75
CA THR A 280 16.08 -0.10 -11.47
C THR A 280 16.95 1.13 -11.16
N LEU A 281 16.33 2.24 -10.76
CA LEU A 281 17.05 3.47 -10.41
C LEU A 281 17.86 3.29 -9.11
N THR A 282 19.01 3.96 -9.05
CA THR A 282 19.80 4.06 -7.82
C THR A 282 19.22 5.14 -6.88
N ALA A 283 19.57 5.06 -5.59
CA ALA A 283 19.19 6.11 -4.63
C ALA A 283 19.65 7.50 -5.08
N GLN A 284 20.88 7.63 -5.64
CA GLN A 284 21.38 8.91 -6.16
C GLN A 284 20.52 9.44 -7.31
N GLN A 285 20.18 8.58 -8.28
CA GLN A 285 19.34 9.00 -9.40
C GLN A 285 17.97 9.49 -8.93
N ILE A 286 17.36 8.80 -7.95
CA ILE A 286 16.07 9.22 -7.37
C ILE A 286 16.22 10.55 -6.61
N HIS A 287 17.27 10.69 -5.82
CA HIS A 287 17.57 11.94 -5.12
C HIS A 287 17.68 13.12 -6.08
N ASP A 288 18.43 12.96 -7.17
CA ASP A 288 18.62 13.99 -8.19
C ASP A 288 17.30 14.31 -8.91
N VAL A 289 16.43 13.32 -9.15
CA VAL A 289 15.06 13.54 -9.65
C VAL A 289 14.30 14.40 -8.66
N GLY A 290 14.31 14.03 -7.38
CA GLY A 290 13.64 14.77 -6.31
C GLY A 290 14.06 16.23 -6.24
N LEU A 291 15.37 16.50 -6.25
CA LEU A 291 15.90 17.87 -6.23
C LEU A 291 15.45 18.71 -7.44
N ARG A 292 15.46 18.13 -8.64
CA ARG A 292 14.98 18.81 -9.86
C ARG A 292 13.48 19.12 -9.78
N GLU A 293 12.68 18.18 -9.32
CA GLU A 293 11.23 18.36 -9.19
C GLU A 293 10.90 19.39 -8.10
N VAL A 294 11.59 19.36 -6.96
CA VAL A 294 11.42 20.39 -5.91
C VAL A 294 11.71 21.78 -6.47
N ALA A 295 12.77 21.95 -7.25
CA ALA A 295 13.09 23.25 -7.88
C ALA A 295 12.02 23.67 -8.91
N ARG A 296 11.55 22.74 -9.75
CA ARG A 296 10.49 23.01 -10.74
C ARG A 296 9.19 23.44 -10.06
N ILE A 297 8.74 22.65 -9.09
CA ILE A 297 7.47 22.90 -8.38
C ILE A 297 7.55 24.22 -7.58
N ARG A 298 8.72 24.50 -6.99
CA ARG A 298 8.93 25.77 -6.27
C ARG A 298 8.73 26.99 -7.18
N ALA A 299 9.22 26.92 -8.42
CA ALA A 299 9.00 27.99 -9.39
C ALA A 299 7.51 28.16 -9.74
N GLU A 300 6.77 27.05 -9.89
CA GLU A 300 5.33 27.09 -10.12
C GLU A 300 4.55 27.63 -8.90
N MET A 301 4.97 27.25 -7.68
CA MET A 301 4.39 27.79 -6.44
C MET A 301 4.59 29.31 -6.33
N GLU A 302 5.77 29.83 -6.65
CA GLU A 302 6.02 31.29 -6.67
C GLU A 302 5.10 31.99 -7.68
N ALA A 303 4.97 31.44 -8.90
CA ALA A 303 4.07 32.00 -9.90
C ALA A 303 2.61 31.97 -9.44
N THR A 304 2.19 30.87 -8.77
CA THR A 304 0.82 30.72 -8.28
C THR A 304 0.52 31.64 -7.10
N LYS A 305 1.49 31.85 -6.20
CA LYS A 305 1.41 32.85 -5.12
C LYS A 305 1.15 34.26 -5.67
N LEU A 306 1.88 34.63 -6.73
CA LEU A 306 1.67 35.95 -7.40
C LEU A 306 0.29 36.05 -8.06
N ARG A 307 -0.22 34.95 -8.67
CA ARG A 307 -1.59 34.92 -9.21
C ARG A 307 -2.65 35.06 -8.13
N ALA A 308 -2.36 34.61 -6.89
CA ALA A 308 -3.22 34.84 -5.73
C ALA A 308 -3.16 36.26 -5.16
N GLY A 309 -2.35 37.17 -5.77
CA GLY A 309 -2.18 38.53 -5.32
C GLY A 309 -1.31 38.70 -4.08
N PHE A 310 -0.58 37.64 -3.66
CA PHE A 310 0.26 37.70 -2.47
C PHE A 310 1.70 38.11 -2.82
N THR A 311 2.16 39.25 -2.27
CA THR A 311 3.47 39.84 -2.59
C THR A 311 4.57 39.52 -1.57
N GLY A 312 4.22 38.92 -0.42
CA GLY A 312 5.18 38.52 0.60
C GLY A 312 6.04 37.31 0.19
N THR A 313 6.93 36.92 1.06
CA THR A 313 7.77 35.71 0.93
C THR A 313 6.93 34.44 0.89
N MET A 314 7.51 33.33 0.43
CA MET A 314 6.83 32.04 0.47
C MET A 314 6.53 31.57 1.91
N ALA A 315 7.40 31.87 2.85
CA ALA A 315 7.19 31.55 4.26
C ALA A 315 5.96 32.30 4.84
N GLU A 316 5.83 33.59 4.52
CA GLU A 316 4.65 34.38 4.89
C GLU A 316 3.38 33.86 4.20
N PHE A 317 3.48 33.40 2.95
CA PHE A 317 2.34 32.79 2.26
C PHE A 317 1.94 31.46 2.88
N PHE A 318 2.89 30.61 3.25
CA PHE A 318 2.60 29.39 4.00
C PHE A 318 1.94 29.68 5.35
N HIS A 319 2.41 30.70 6.06
CA HIS A 319 1.78 31.13 7.31
C HIS A 319 0.34 31.61 7.08
N PHE A 320 0.11 32.45 6.08
CA PHE A 320 -1.23 32.92 5.69
C PHE A 320 -2.17 31.75 5.38
N LEU A 321 -1.74 30.79 4.55
CA LEU A 321 -2.53 29.62 4.20
C LEU A 321 -2.89 28.75 5.41
N ARG A 322 -2.00 28.66 6.39
CA ARG A 322 -2.19 27.83 7.61
C ARG A 322 -3.07 28.52 8.65
N THR A 323 -3.21 29.83 8.62
CA THR A 323 -3.83 30.59 9.73
C THR A 323 -5.10 31.34 9.36
N ASP A 324 -5.32 31.64 8.07
CA ASP A 324 -6.51 32.39 7.66
C ASP A 324 -7.75 31.46 7.68
N PRO A 325 -8.82 31.86 8.42
CA PRO A 325 -10.03 31.05 8.56
C PRO A 325 -10.77 30.75 7.26
N GLN A 326 -10.57 31.53 6.20
CA GLN A 326 -11.21 31.32 4.90
C GLN A 326 -10.89 29.96 4.29
N PHE A 327 -9.76 29.37 4.67
CA PHE A 327 -9.27 28.10 4.14
C PHE A 327 -9.76 26.86 4.89
N TYR A 328 -10.63 27.02 5.89
CA TYR A 328 -11.05 25.93 6.75
C TYR A 328 -12.56 25.79 6.81
N ALA A 329 -13.04 24.55 6.71
CA ALA A 329 -14.44 24.25 6.91
C ALA A 329 -14.83 24.50 8.38
N ARG A 330 -16.04 25.02 8.60
CA ARG A 330 -16.59 25.29 9.94
C ARG A 330 -17.28 24.06 10.52
N THR A 331 -17.72 23.13 9.67
CA THR A 331 -18.41 21.92 10.08
C THR A 331 -17.93 20.73 9.25
N PRO A 332 -18.03 19.50 9.81
CA PRO A 332 -17.79 18.26 9.05
C PRO A 332 -18.61 18.19 7.75
N ARG A 333 -19.86 18.63 7.79
CA ARG A 333 -20.74 18.64 6.61
C ARG A 333 -20.23 19.56 5.51
N GLU A 334 -19.71 20.72 5.86
CA GLU A 334 -19.13 21.66 4.88
C GLU A 334 -17.94 21.04 4.15
N LEU A 335 -17.01 20.40 4.86
CA LEU A 335 -15.88 19.68 4.27
C LEU A 335 -16.34 18.58 3.32
N LEU A 336 -17.27 17.73 3.76
CA LEU A 336 -17.82 16.64 2.93
C LEU A 336 -18.58 17.17 1.71
N SER A 337 -19.32 18.28 1.85
CA SER A 337 -20.05 18.92 0.75
C SER A 337 -19.10 19.45 -0.31
N TYR A 338 -17.98 20.04 0.10
CA TYR A 338 -16.96 20.51 -0.84
C TYR A 338 -16.29 19.35 -1.59
N SER A 339 -15.92 18.27 -0.89
CA SER A 339 -15.40 17.06 -1.56
C SER A 339 -16.42 16.47 -2.54
N ALA A 340 -17.70 16.43 -2.18
CA ALA A 340 -18.77 15.93 -3.06
C ALA A 340 -18.94 16.83 -4.30
N TYR A 341 -18.85 18.15 -4.14
CA TYR A 341 -18.87 19.10 -5.24
C TYR A 341 -17.71 18.85 -6.21
N VAL A 342 -16.47 18.77 -5.71
CA VAL A 342 -15.27 18.49 -6.51
C VAL A 342 -15.41 17.15 -7.24
N SER A 343 -15.83 16.10 -6.55
CA SER A 343 -16.03 14.77 -7.15
C SER A 343 -17.09 14.81 -8.26
N LYS A 344 -18.18 15.57 -8.07
CA LYS A 344 -19.22 15.70 -9.09
C LYS A 344 -18.79 16.54 -10.28
N LYS A 345 -17.99 17.58 -10.04
CA LYS A 345 -17.37 18.37 -11.11
C LYS A 345 -16.41 17.52 -11.95
N ALA A 346 -15.58 16.70 -11.29
CA ALA A 346 -14.71 15.74 -11.97
C ALA A 346 -15.52 14.71 -12.78
N ASP A 347 -16.59 14.13 -12.22
CA ASP A 347 -17.50 13.22 -12.92
C ASP A 347 -18.03 13.82 -14.24
N TRP A 348 -18.40 15.09 -14.23
CA TRP A 348 -18.88 15.79 -15.43
C TRP A 348 -17.78 15.89 -16.52
N LYS A 349 -16.53 16.04 -16.12
CA LYS A 349 -15.39 16.22 -17.03
C LYS A 349 -14.72 14.90 -17.47
N LEU A 350 -15.09 13.76 -16.90
CA LEU A 350 -14.46 12.48 -17.19
C LEU A 350 -14.47 12.13 -18.68
N ALA A 351 -15.61 12.29 -19.35
CA ALA A 351 -15.76 11.90 -20.75
C ALA A 351 -14.86 12.68 -21.73
N GLU A 352 -14.35 13.83 -21.30
CA GLU A 352 -13.41 14.66 -22.09
C GLU A 352 -11.97 14.14 -21.98
N THR A 353 -11.65 13.34 -20.95
CA THR A 353 -10.27 12.98 -20.59
C THR A 353 -10.03 11.48 -20.46
N ILE A 354 -11.04 10.68 -20.17
CA ILE A 354 -10.91 9.24 -19.90
C ILE A 354 -11.86 8.44 -20.78
N GLY A 355 -11.30 7.51 -21.57
CA GLY A 355 -12.06 6.74 -22.58
C GLY A 355 -12.98 5.67 -22.00
N THR A 356 -12.74 5.19 -20.79
CA THR A 356 -13.55 4.15 -20.14
C THR A 356 -13.97 4.58 -18.75
N ILE A 357 -15.29 4.60 -18.50
CA ILE A 357 -15.86 5.02 -17.22
C ILE A 357 -16.52 3.82 -16.56
N PRO A 358 -16.17 3.47 -15.30
CA PRO A 358 -16.78 2.35 -14.60
C PRO A 358 -18.24 2.66 -14.26
N ARG A 359 -19.09 1.63 -14.21
CA ARG A 359 -20.48 1.74 -13.76
C ARG A 359 -20.59 1.92 -12.24
N ARG A 360 -19.69 1.26 -11.49
CA ARG A 360 -19.68 1.32 -10.04
C ARG A 360 -19.35 2.73 -9.56
N ARG A 361 -20.13 3.21 -8.60
CA ARG A 361 -19.98 4.52 -7.99
C ARG A 361 -19.64 4.36 -6.51
N HIS A 362 -18.95 5.35 -5.97
CA HIS A 362 -18.64 5.45 -4.55
C HIS A 362 -19.37 6.64 -3.94
N GLY A 363 -19.57 6.60 -2.63
CA GLY A 363 -20.09 7.74 -1.85
C GLY A 363 -18.97 8.47 -1.12
N ILE A 364 -19.10 9.78 -0.98
CA ILE A 364 -18.24 10.57 -0.06
C ILE A 364 -18.76 10.36 1.36
N ARG A 365 -17.93 9.86 2.27
CA ARG A 365 -18.30 9.53 3.65
C ARG A 365 -17.23 10.01 4.63
N PRO A 366 -17.60 10.35 5.87
CA PRO A 366 -16.61 10.64 6.90
C PRO A 366 -15.87 9.36 7.28
N VAL A 367 -14.61 9.52 7.69
CA VAL A 367 -13.89 8.45 8.41
C VAL A 367 -14.68 8.13 9.68
N PRO A 368 -14.85 6.84 10.05
CA PRO A 368 -15.51 6.47 11.30
C PRO A 368 -14.90 7.19 12.50
N GLU A 369 -15.75 7.71 13.39
CA GLU A 369 -15.36 8.57 14.50
C GLU A 369 -14.25 7.97 15.38
N ALA A 370 -14.35 6.67 15.68
CA ALA A 370 -13.36 5.96 16.48
C ALA A 370 -11.96 5.86 15.83
N LEU A 371 -11.88 5.98 14.50
CA LEU A 371 -10.63 5.92 13.75
C LEU A 371 -10.08 7.30 13.38
N ALA A 372 -10.95 8.30 13.31
CA ALA A 372 -10.64 9.62 12.78
C ALA A 372 -9.41 10.31 13.44
N PRO A 373 -9.18 10.20 14.77
CA PRO A 373 -8.01 10.81 15.42
C PRO A 373 -6.65 10.28 14.97
N ILE A 374 -6.61 9.03 14.49
CA ILE A 374 -5.38 8.34 14.06
C ILE A 374 -5.32 8.09 12.56
N TYR A 375 -6.28 8.64 11.80
CA TYR A 375 -6.44 8.39 10.36
C TYR A 375 -5.84 9.52 9.54
N THR A 376 -5.38 9.19 8.32
CA THR A 376 -4.92 10.17 7.32
C THR A 376 -6.05 11.10 6.84
N GLY A 377 -5.74 12.06 5.96
CA GLY A 377 -6.69 13.03 5.40
C GLY A 377 -7.88 12.44 4.65
N GLY A 378 -7.65 11.34 3.93
CA GLY A 378 -8.67 10.62 3.17
C GLY A 378 -8.19 9.23 2.75
N ARG A 379 -9.10 8.43 2.20
CA ARG A 379 -8.77 7.16 1.56
C ARG A 379 -9.83 6.77 0.53
N GLY A 380 -9.40 6.54 -0.71
CA GLY A 380 -10.22 5.97 -1.75
C GLY A 380 -10.52 4.49 -1.49
N GLY A 381 -11.75 4.10 -1.75
CA GLY A 381 -12.20 2.72 -1.69
C GLY A 381 -13.31 2.45 -2.70
N LEU A 382 -13.60 1.18 -2.92
CA LEU A 382 -14.52 0.76 -3.98
C LEU A 382 -15.94 1.34 -3.83
N GLU A 383 -16.46 1.39 -2.59
CA GLU A 383 -17.83 1.84 -2.30
C GLU A 383 -17.87 3.19 -1.60
N SER A 384 -16.77 3.59 -0.99
CA SER A 384 -16.71 4.82 -0.20
C SER A 384 -15.35 5.48 -0.38
N CYS A 385 -15.38 6.75 -0.73
CA CYS A 385 -14.25 7.65 -0.58
C CYS A 385 -14.37 8.30 0.79
N LEU A 386 -13.46 7.96 1.70
CA LEU A 386 -13.48 8.45 3.07
C LEU A 386 -12.73 9.77 3.16
N MET A 387 -13.32 10.77 3.80
CA MET A 387 -12.68 12.04 4.14
C MET A 387 -12.63 12.21 5.66
N ASN A 388 -11.48 12.59 6.18
CA ASN A 388 -11.30 12.78 7.62
C ASN A 388 -11.81 14.15 8.05
N THR A 389 -12.87 14.14 8.84
CA THR A 389 -13.48 15.36 9.39
C THR A 389 -13.05 15.67 10.84
N TYR A 390 -12.13 14.89 11.39
CA TYR A 390 -11.55 15.17 12.69
C TYR A 390 -10.53 16.31 12.60
N ASN A 391 -10.56 17.22 13.56
CA ASN A 391 -9.68 18.39 13.63
C ASN A 391 -9.67 19.22 12.31
N LEU A 392 -10.77 19.89 12.03
CA LEU A 392 -10.96 20.69 10.82
C LEU A 392 -9.87 21.76 10.61
N ALA A 393 -9.27 22.26 11.69
CA ALA A 393 -8.15 23.21 11.65
C ALA A 393 -6.87 22.63 11.01
N ALA A 394 -6.76 21.31 10.92
CA ALA A 394 -5.68 20.61 10.22
C ALA A 394 -6.08 20.16 8.79
N ARG A 395 -7.25 20.56 8.28
CA ARG A 395 -7.83 20.09 7.00
C ARG A 395 -8.17 21.28 6.10
N PRO A 396 -7.17 21.95 5.51
CA PRO A 396 -7.42 23.11 4.70
C PRO A 396 -8.16 22.78 3.40
N LEU A 397 -9.13 23.60 3.04
CA LEU A 397 -9.96 23.42 1.84
C LEU A 397 -9.14 23.56 0.55
N TYR A 398 -8.08 24.35 0.55
CA TYR A 398 -7.25 24.53 -0.63
C TYR A 398 -6.54 23.23 -1.08
N THR A 399 -6.27 22.30 -0.18
CA THR A 399 -5.71 20.98 -0.56
C THR A 399 -6.81 19.93 -0.81
N LEU A 400 -8.04 20.22 -0.38
CA LEU A 400 -9.12 19.23 -0.39
C LEU A 400 -9.58 18.87 -1.81
N ALA A 401 -9.51 19.80 -2.76
CA ALA A 401 -9.79 19.51 -4.16
C ALA A 401 -8.82 18.46 -4.71
N SER A 402 -7.52 18.65 -4.51
CA SER A 402 -6.47 17.72 -4.92
C SER A 402 -6.61 16.36 -4.23
N LEU A 403 -6.83 16.34 -2.90
CA LEU A 403 -7.11 15.11 -2.15
C LEU A 403 -8.33 14.37 -2.70
N THR A 404 -9.39 15.07 -3.04
CA THR A 404 -10.60 14.46 -3.59
C THR A 404 -10.33 13.81 -4.96
N LEU A 405 -9.55 14.45 -5.83
CA LEU A 405 -9.14 13.86 -7.10
C LEU A 405 -8.27 12.62 -6.90
N HIS A 406 -7.35 12.66 -5.95
CA HIS A 406 -6.46 11.55 -5.60
C HIS A 406 -7.23 10.33 -5.07
N GLU A 407 -8.11 10.55 -4.11
CA GLU A 407 -8.78 9.46 -3.39
C GLU A 407 -10.06 8.99 -4.09
N CYS A 408 -10.83 9.90 -4.67
CA CYS A 408 -12.17 9.61 -5.17
C CYS A 408 -12.20 9.42 -6.70
N THR A 409 -12.64 10.44 -7.43
CA THR A 409 -12.79 10.45 -8.89
C THR A 409 -11.91 11.54 -9.49
N PRO A 410 -11.00 11.20 -10.43
CA PRO A 410 -10.75 9.91 -11.05
C PRO A 410 -9.66 9.06 -10.36
N GLY A 411 -9.37 9.28 -9.09
CA GLY A 411 -8.30 8.64 -8.32
C GLY A 411 -8.55 7.18 -7.91
N HIS A 412 -8.17 6.84 -6.67
CA HIS A 412 -8.15 5.45 -6.20
C HIS A 412 -9.51 4.74 -6.27
N SER A 413 -10.61 5.40 -5.88
CA SER A 413 -11.95 4.80 -5.95
C SER A 413 -12.35 4.46 -7.39
N PHE A 414 -12.05 5.34 -8.33
CA PHE A 414 -12.29 5.14 -9.74
C PHE A 414 -11.39 4.03 -10.32
N GLN A 415 -10.10 4.04 -10.00
CA GLN A 415 -9.14 3.01 -10.42
C GLN A 415 -9.56 1.61 -9.93
N ALA A 416 -9.99 1.50 -8.66
CA ALA A 416 -10.48 0.25 -8.10
C ALA A 416 -11.73 -0.26 -8.83
N ALA A 417 -12.67 0.63 -9.16
CA ALA A 417 -13.87 0.29 -9.92
C ALA A 417 -13.53 -0.19 -11.34
N LEU A 418 -12.63 0.50 -12.04
CA LEU A 418 -12.14 0.07 -13.37
C LEU A 418 -11.45 -1.30 -13.32
N ALA A 419 -10.62 -1.54 -12.30
CA ALA A 419 -9.92 -2.81 -12.14
C ALA A 419 -10.88 -3.98 -11.90
N LEU A 420 -12.00 -3.73 -11.22
CA LEU A 420 -13.03 -4.73 -10.94
C LEU A 420 -13.92 -5.02 -12.16
N GLU A 421 -14.29 -3.98 -12.93
CA GLU A 421 -15.17 -4.08 -14.09
C GLU A 421 -14.43 -4.41 -15.39
N GLY A 422 -13.10 -4.37 -15.36
CA GLY A 422 -12.25 -4.68 -16.51
C GLY A 422 -12.31 -6.16 -16.93
N PRO A 423 -11.62 -6.53 -18.01
CA PRO A 423 -11.53 -7.91 -18.45
C PRO A 423 -11.09 -8.85 -17.33
N GLU A 424 -11.61 -10.09 -17.34
CA GLU A 424 -11.20 -11.09 -16.36
C GLU A 424 -9.68 -11.32 -16.45
N ARG A 425 -9.02 -11.21 -15.30
CA ARG A 425 -7.58 -11.40 -15.16
C ARG A 425 -7.29 -12.61 -14.29
N PRO A 426 -6.13 -13.27 -14.47
CA PRO A 426 -5.72 -14.35 -13.59
C PRO A 426 -5.80 -13.94 -12.11
N PRO A 427 -6.19 -14.84 -11.20
CA PRO A 427 -6.39 -14.52 -9.78
C PRO A 427 -5.19 -13.83 -9.13
N PHE A 428 -3.96 -14.24 -9.46
CA PHE A 428 -2.76 -13.60 -8.93
C PHE A 428 -2.65 -12.11 -9.29
N ARG A 429 -3.13 -11.71 -10.51
CA ARG A 429 -3.16 -10.31 -10.96
C ARG A 429 -4.09 -9.46 -10.10
N ARG A 430 -5.21 -10.02 -9.67
CA ARG A 430 -6.16 -9.31 -8.78
C ARG A 430 -5.63 -9.17 -7.36
N GLY A 431 -4.79 -10.12 -6.91
CA GLY A 431 -4.14 -10.08 -5.60
C GLY A 431 -2.78 -9.37 -5.59
N THR A 432 -2.31 -8.83 -6.73
CA THR A 432 -1.02 -8.13 -6.82
C THR A 432 -1.26 -6.64 -7.04
N SER A 433 -0.65 -5.81 -6.21
CA SER A 433 -0.64 -4.35 -6.34
C SER A 433 0.80 -3.84 -6.29
N PHE A 434 1.06 -2.75 -7.01
CA PHE A 434 2.33 -2.04 -6.97
C PHE A 434 2.08 -0.60 -6.51
N SER A 435 2.77 -0.20 -5.43
CA SER A 435 2.59 1.13 -4.84
C SER A 435 2.88 2.23 -5.86
N GLY A 436 3.97 2.13 -6.64
CA GLY A 436 4.30 3.11 -7.67
C GLY A 436 3.22 3.26 -8.76
N TYR A 437 2.46 2.20 -9.07
CA TYR A 437 1.33 2.30 -9.99
C TYR A 437 0.10 2.95 -9.34
N GLY A 438 -0.26 2.50 -8.13
CA GLY A 438 -1.43 3.03 -7.43
C GLY A 438 -1.28 4.50 -7.05
N GLU A 439 -0.19 4.84 -6.39
CA GLU A 439 0.10 6.21 -5.93
C GLU A 439 0.43 7.15 -7.10
N GLY A 440 1.15 6.64 -8.11
CA GLY A 440 1.42 7.39 -9.34
C GLY A 440 0.15 7.74 -10.10
N TRP A 441 -0.86 6.84 -10.12
CA TRP A 441 -2.18 7.16 -10.66
C TRP A 441 -2.84 8.28 -9.86
N GLY A 442 -2.85 8.21 -8.53
CA GLY A 442 -3.39 9.26 -7.66
C GLY A 442 -2.75 10.62 -7.95
N LEU A 443 -1.42 10.69 -7.98
CA LEU A 443 -0.69 11.91 -8.31
C LEU A 443 -0.99 12.41 -9.73
N TYR A 444 -1.08 11.52 -10.71
CA TYR A 444 -1.47 11.88 -12.08
C TYR A 444 -2.87 12.51 -12.12
N THR A 445 -3.82 11.99 -11.33
CA THR A 445 -5.18 12.55 -11.31
C THR A 445 -5.25 13.92 -10.64
N GLU A 446 -4.37 14.21 -9.69
CA GLU A 446 -4.20 15.57 -9.16
C GLU A 446 -3.79 16.56 -10.27
N TRP A 447 -2.79 16.19 -11.09
CA TRP A 447 -2.39 16.98 -12.25
C TRP A 447 -3.50 17.05 -13.31
N LEU A 448 -4.20 15.95 -13.59
CA LEU A 448 -5.30 15.89 -14.56
C LEU A 448 -6.41 16.89 -14.20
N GLY A 449 -6.58 17.19 -12.91
CA GLY A 449 -7.47 18.24 -12.43
C GLY A 449 -7.22 19.61 -13.05
N THR A 450 -5.98 19.91 -13.45
CA THR A 450 -5.65 21.17 -14.18
C THR A 450 -6.24 21.14 -15.60
N VAL A 451 -6.10 20.02 -16.30
CA VAL A 451 -6.65 19.82 -17.66
C VAL A 451 -8.18 19.84 -17.64
N MET A 452 -8.79 19.27 -16.61
CA MET A 452 -10.24 19.22 -16.41
C MET A 452 -10.82 20.56 -15.90
N GLY A 453 -9.99 21.54 -15.54
CA GLY A 453 -10.44 22.83 -14.98
C GLY A 453 -11.14 22.67 -13.62
N ILE A 454 -10.64 21.75 -12.78
CA ILE A 454 -11.22 21.51 -11.45
C ILE A 454 -10.85 22.61 -10.47
N TYR A 455 -9.62 23.06 -10.48
CA TYR A 455 -9.11 24.11 -9.58
C TYR A 455 -9.64 25.49 -10.01
N GLU A 456 -10.49 26.09 -9.17
CA GLU A 456 -11.21 27.34 -9.49
C GLU A 456 -10.45 28.59 -9.03
N THR A 457 -9.57 28.41 -8.05
CA THR A 457 -8.82 29.51 -7.44
C THR A 457 -7.32 29.24 -7.48
N PRO A 458 -6.48 30.28 -7.46
CA PRO A 458 -5.04 30.10 -7.28
C PRO A 458 -4.68 29.36 -5.98
N TYR A 459 -5.51 29.41 -4.95
CA TYR A 459 -5.29 28.71 -3.70
C TYR A 459 -5.46 27.19 -3.86
N GLU A 460 -6.46 26.73 -4.61
CA GLU A 460 -6.66 25.30 -4.91
C GLU A 460 -5.54 24.76 -5.80
N ASP A 461 -5.07 25.51 -6.80
CA ASP A 461 -3.91 25.13 -7.60
C ASP A 461 -2.62 25.11 -6.75
N PHE A 462 -2.50 26.04 -5.80
CA PHE A 462 -1.41 25.99 -4.82
C PHE A 462 -1.51 24.77 -3.89
N GLY A 463 -2.72 24.36 -3.54
CA GLY A 463 -2.98 23.13 -2.78
C GLY A 463 -2.52 21.88 -3.53
N ARG A 464 -2.79 21.80 -4.84
CA ARG A 464 -2.25 20.76 -5.72
C ARG A 464 -0.71 20.78 -5.71
N LEU A 465 -0.11 21.94 -5.92
CA LEU A 465 1.34 22.10 -5.90
C LEU A 465 1.96 21.74 -4.54
N THR A 466 1.24 22.02 -3.44
CA THR A 466 1.67 21.59 -2.08
C THR A 466 1.77 20.06 -1.99
N TYR A 467 0.81 19.33 -2.55
CA TYR A 467 0.82 17.87 -2.57
C TYR A 467 1.89 17.32 -3.52
N GLU A 468 2.03 17.90 -4.70
CA GLU A 468 3.10 17.53 -5.64
C GLU A 468 4.49 17.78 -5.03
N MET A 469 4.69 18.94 -4.39
CA MET A 469 5.92 19.29 -3.68
C MET A 469 6.22 18.29 -2.56
N TRP A 470 5.20 17.93 -1.78
CA TRP A 470 5.37 16.92 -0.74
C TRP A 470 5.90 15.61 -1.30
N ARG A 471 5.34 15.11 -2.44
CA ARG A 471 5.81 13.88 -3.09
C ARG A 471 7.24 14.04 -3.63
N ALA A 472 7.58 15.20 -4.20
CA ALA A 472 8.95 15.47 -4.64
C ALA A 472 9.94 15.49 -3.45
N CYS A 473 9.59 16.12 -2.34
CA CYS A 473 10.38 16.11 -1.11
C CYS A 473 10.60 14.69 -0.57
N ARG A 474 9.64 13.78 -0.71
CA ARG A 474 9.77 12.38 -0.27
C ARG A 474 10.92 11.66 -0.96
N LEU A 475 11.15 11.94 -2.27
CA LEU A 475 12.26 11.34 -3.03
C LEU A 475 13.61 11.79 -2.45
N VAL A 476 13.72 13.05 -2.05
CA VAL A 476 14.92 13.62 -1.45
C VAL A 476 15.14 13.10 -0.03
N ILE A 477 14.07 13.07 0.77
CA ILE A 477 14.15 12.73 2.20
C ILE A 477 14.40 11.23 2.41
N ASP A 478 13.68 10.35 1.71
CA ASP A 478 13.86 8.90 1.87
C ASP A 478 15.30 8.48 1.51
N THR A 479 15.80 8.97 0.37
CA THR A 479 17.18 8.74 -0.04
C THR A 479 18.18 9.45 0.88
N GLY A 480 17.85 10.65 1.34
CA GLY A 480 18.62 11.41 2.31
C GLY A 480 18.84 10.62 3.61
N ILE A 481 17.77 10.09 4.19
CA ILE A 481 17.82 9.29 5.41
C ILE A 481 18.55 7.96 5.17
N HIS A 482 18.10 7.19 4.19
CA HIS A 482 18.47 5.77 4.06
C HIS A 482 19.78 5.52 3.32
N GLN A 483 20.21 6.45 2.46
CA GLN A 483 21.46 6.36 1.72
C GLN A 483 22.50 7.38 2.21
N PHE A 484 22.08 8.63 2.49
CA PHE A 484 23.03 9.73 2.76
C PHE A 484 23.13 10.09 4.24
N GLY A 485 22.42 9.38 5.13
CA GLY A 485 22.57 9.50 6.58
C GLY A 485 21.98 10.78 7.18
N TRP A 486 20.94 11.35 6.55
CA TRP A 486 20.22 12.50 7.10
C TRP A 486 19.64 12.18 8.47
N THR A 487 19.70 13.17 9.35
CA THR A 487 19.02 13.12 10.65
C THR A 487 17.52 13.34 10.49
N ARG A 488 16.75 12.99 11.53
CA ARG A 488 15.32 13.27 11.60
C ARG A 488 15.03 14.77 11.43
N GLU A 489 15.81 15.63 12.09
CA GLU A 489 15.63 17.07 12.02
C GLU A 489 15.91 17.62 10.62
N GLN A 490 16.98 17.18 9.95
CA GLN A 490 17.23 17.56 8.55
C GLN A 490 16.06 17.20 7.63
N ALA A 491 15.48 16.03 7.82
CA ALA A 491 14.31 15.60 7.05
C ALA A 491 13.06 16.46 7.34
N MET A 492 12.82 16.79 8.60
CA MET A 492 11.70 17.66 9.02
C MET A 492 11.88 19.09 8.51
N ASP A 493 13.09 19.65 8.64
CA ASP A 493 13.40 21.00 8.17
C ASP A 493 13.22 21.12 6.65
N TYR A 494 13.63 20.09 5.91
CA TYR A 494 13.44 20.05 4.46
C TYR A 494 11.95 20.13 4.07
N LEU A 495 11.06 19.41 4.78
CA LEU A 495 9.60 19.53 4.54
C LEU A 495 9.04 20.89 4.97
N ARG A 496 9.50 21.44 6.11
CA ARG A 496 9.05 22.77 6.58
C ARG A 496 9.33 23.88 5.59
N GLU A 497 10.51 23.81 4.96
CA GLU A 497 10.97 24.82 4.00
C GLU A 497 10.21 24.75 2.67
N HIS A 498 9.81 23.55 2.24
CA HIS A 498 9.31 23.35 0.88
C HIS A 498 7.79 23.16 0.79
N ALA A 499 7.11 22.71 1.83
CA ALA A 499 5.70 22.35 1.79
C ALA A 499 4.86 23.06 2.87
N ALA A 500 3.63 23.46 2.51
CA ALA A 500 2.67 24.10 3.44
C ALA A 500 1.94 23.08 4.33
N LEU A 501 2.64 22.02 4.80
CA LEU A 501 2.09 20.99 5.67
C LEU A 501 2.02 21.46 7.12
N ALA A 502 1.08 20.90 7.90
CA ALA A 502 1.02 21.13 9.33
C ALA A 502 2.19 20.42 10.05
N GLU A 503 2.68 20.98 11.16
CA GLU A 503 3.83 20.43 11.90
C GLU A 503 3.61 18.98 12.37
N HIS A 504 2.39 18.66 12.79
CA HIS A 504 2.03 17.29 13.15
C HIS A 504 2.15 16.32 11.97
N GLU A 505 1.76 16.76 10.77
CA GLU A 505 1.85 15.96 9.55
C GLU A 505 3.31 15.75 9.12
N ILE A 506 4.14 16.80 9.21
CA ILE A 506 5.58 16.70 8.98
C ILE A 506 6.23 15.66 9.89
N THR A 507 5.89 15.72 11.19
CA THR A 507 6.42 14.78 12.19
C THR A 507 6.03 13.33 11.87
N THR A 508 4.75 13.09 11.66
CA THR A 508 4.23 11.72 11.40
C THR A 508 4.76 11.14 10.10
N GLU A 509 4.88 11.96 9.06
CA GLU A 509 5.39 11.51 7.76
C GLU A 509 6.89 11.20 7.81
N VAL A 510 7.71 12.04 8.44
CA VAL A 510 9.14 11.76 8.57
C VAL A 510 9.38 10.49 9.41
N GLU A 511 8.63 10.28 10.49
CA GLU A 511 8.70 9.04 11.27
C GLU A 511 8.31 7.81 10.46
N ARG A 512 7.32 7.95 9.56
CA ARG A 512 6.92 6.90 8.62
C ARG A 512 8.03 6.60 7.60
N TYR A 513 8.68 7.62 7.02
CA TYR A 513 9.82 7.41 6.10
C TYR A 513 10.97 6.69 6.80
N ILE A 514 11.32 7.11 8.01
CA ILE A 514 12.36 6.46 8.83
C ILE A 514 12.05 4.96 9.06
N ALA A 515 10.77 4.64 9.33
CA ALA A 515 10.34 3.29 9.66
C ALA A 515 10.18 2.36 8.45
N TRP A 516 10.02 2.94 7.27
CA TRP A 516 9.61 2.17 6.08
C TRP A 516 10.45 2.53 4.84
N PRO A 517 11.73 2.10 4.80
CA PRO A 517 12.67 2.44 3.73
C PRO A 517 12.12 2.16 2.33
N GLY A 518 12.19 3.15 1.45
CA GLY A 518 11.78 3.06 0.06
C GLY A 518 10.28 3.25 -0.19
N GLN A 519 9.41 3.18 0.83
CA GLN A 519 7.97 3.36 0.62
C GLN A 519 7.63 4.78 0.16
N ALA A 520 8.35 5.77 0.70
CA ALA A 520 8.15 7.16 0.32
C ALA A 520 8.48 7.45 -1.17
N LEU A 521 9.15 6.54 -1.86
CA LEU A 521 9.53 6.67 -3.27
C LEU A 521 8.44 6.24 -4.27
N ALA A 522 7.29 5.79 -3.79
CA ALA A 522 6.23 5.18 -4.59
C ALA A 522 5.34 6.18 -5.39
N TYR A 523 5.85 7.36 -5.74
CA TYR A 523 5.10 8.43 -6.44
C TYR A 523 5.77 8.86 -7.73
#